data_dfd535d72d204039f7f901e680eab70d
#
_entry.id   dfd535d72d204039f7f901e680eab70d
#
_cell.length_a   1.000
_cell.length_b   1.000
_cell.length_c   1.000
_cell.angle_alpha   90.00
_cell.angle_beta   90.00
_cell.angle_gamma   90.00
#
_symmetry.space_group_name_H-M   'P 1'
#
loop_
_entity.id
_entity.type
_entity.pdbx_description
1 polymer ?
#
loop_
_entity_poly.entity_id
_entity_poly.type
_entity_poly.pdbx_seq_one_letter_code
_entity_poly.pdbx_strand_id
1 'polypeptide(L)'
;MRKDTPKKRIILPDPRFNEVMVTRFVNNMMWDGKKSLSYRIFYDAVDIVQEKTGESGLETWRKALNNVMPAVEVKSRRVGGANFQVPTEVRPERRIALAMKWMIGFARKRNEKTMQEKLAGEIMAAAKGEGASVKKKEDTHRMAEANKAFSHFRF
;
A
#
# COMPACT_ATOMS: atom_id res chain seq x y z
N MET A 1 -20.27 21.37 -6.49
CA MET A 1 -18.80 21.37 -6.65
C MET A 1 -18.16 21.84 -5.36
N ARG A 2 -17.09 21.19 -4.87
CA ARG A 2 -16.35 21.68 -3.71
C ARG A 2 -15.53 22.90 -4.13
N LYS A 3 -15.76 24.06 -3.48
CA LYS A 3 -15.00 25.30 -3.72
C LYS A 3 -13.56 25.17 -3.24
N ASP A 4 -13.32 24.49 -2.11
CA ASP A 4 -12.01 24.37 -1.49
C ASP A 4 -11.56 22.92 -1.28
N THR A 5 -10.27 22.70 -1.41
CA THR A 5 -9.62 21.44 -1.01
C THR A 5 -9.19 21.54 0.46
N PRO A 6 -9.41 20.50 1.28
CA PRO A 6 -8.99 20.52 2.67
C PRO A 6 -7.48 20.71 2.79
N LYS A 7 -7.04 21.52 3.76
CA LYS A 7 -5.63 21.72 4.06
C LYS A 7 -4.98 20.40 4.43
N LYS A 8 -3.84 20.09 3.81
CA LYS A 8 -3.04 18.88 4.15
C LYS A 8 -2.45 19.06 5.55
N ARG A 9 -2.67 18.07 6.42
CA ARG A 9 -2.05 18.04 7.74
C ARG A 9 -0.57 17.68 7.61
N ILE A 10 0.28 18.38 8.36
CA ILE A 10 1.70 18.07 8.48
C ILE A 10 1.85 16.78 9.29
N ILE A 11 2.55 15.80 8.75
CA ILE A 11 2.85 14.54 9.41
C ILE A 11 4.32 14.59 9.83
N LEU A 12 4.57 14.46 11.12
CA LEU A 12 5.94 14.39 11.64
C LEU A 12 6.59 13.04 11.27
N PRO A 13 7.91 13.02 11.04
CA PRO A 13 8.64 11.78 10.80
C PRO A 13 8.58 10.87 12.04
N ASP A 14 8.88 9.58 11.84
CA ASP A 14 8.93 8.64 12.95
C ASP A 14 10.21 8.82 13.81
N PRO A 15 10.16 8.47 15.12
CA PRO A 15 11.27 8.72 16.01
C PRO A 15 12.50 7.81 15.79
N ARG A 16 12.35 6.62 15.16
CA ARG A 16 13.45 5.67 14.97
C ARG A 16 14.22 5.89 13.67
N PHE A 17 13.52 6.03 12.56
CA PHE A 17 14.11 6.13 11.23
C PHE A 17 14.04 7.54 10.63
N ASN A 18 13.40 8.47 11.33
CA ASN A 18 13.18 9.85 10.90
C ASN A 18 12.52 9.97 9.51
N GLU A 19 11.55 9.06 9.21
CA GLU A 19 10.85 9.00 7.93
C GLU A 19 9.35 9.26 8.04
N VAL A 20 8.85 10.20 7.25
CA VAL A 20 7.42 10.50 7.14
C VAL A 20 6.63 9.31 6.56
N MET A 21 7.26 8.52 5.68
CA MET A 21 6.63 7.37 5.04
C MET A 21 6.30 6.28 6.07
N VAL A 22 7.17 6.04 7.04
CA VAL A 22 6.95 5.11 8.15
C VAL A 22 5.77 5.57 9.01
N THR A 23 5.73 6.87 9.36
CA THR A 23 4.60 7.42 10.13
C THR A 23 3.28 7.26 9.37
N ARG A 24 3.25 7.47 8.05
CA ARG A 24 2.06 7.23 7.22
C ARG A 24 1.64 5.76 7.25
N PHE A 25 2.58 4.84 7.16
CA PHE A 25 2.32 3.40 7.22
C PHE A 25 1.74 2.99 8.57
N VAL A 26 2.36 3.44 9.67
CA VAL A 26 1.89 3.20 11.04
C VAL A 26 0.48 3.76 11.26
N ASN A 27 0.20 4.98 10.77
CA ASN A 27 -1.13 5.58 10.87
C ASN A 27 -2.19 4.79 10.09
N ASN A 28 -1.84 4.19 8.94
CA ASN A 28 -2.74 3.33 8.17
C ASN A 28 -2.96 1.96 8.84
N MET A 29 -1.98 1.46 9.57
CA MET A 29 -2.05 0.19 10.30
C MET A 29 -2.79 0.32 11.62
N MET A 30 -2.78 1.50 12.23
CA MET A 30 -3.35 1.78 13.54
C MET A 30 -4.86 1.48 13.59
N TRP A 31 -5.31 0.85 14.70
CA TRP A 31 -6.70 0.67 15.10
C TRP A 31 -6.96 1.29 16.45
N ASP A 32 -8.16 1.79 16.68
CA ASP A 32 -8.64 2.33 17.94
C ASP A 32 -7.74 3.42 18.55
N GLY A 33 -7.00 4.16 17.71
CA GLY A 33 -6.06 5.17 18.17
C GLY A 33 -4.79 4.62 18.86
N LYS A 34 -4.55 3.30 18.86
CA LYS A 34 -3.41 2.65 19.52
C LYS A 34 -2.10 2.83 18.74
N LYS A 35 -1.62 4.08 18.69
CA LYS A 35 -0.48 4.47 17.85
C LYS A 35 0.84 3.86 18.32
N SER A 36 1.10 3.84 19.62
CA SER A 36 2.32 3.26 20.19
C SER A 36 2.45 1.75 19.90
N LEU A 37 1.33 1.02 19.97
CA LEU A 37 1.28 -0.39 19.59
C LEU A 37 1.59 -0.58 18.09
N SER A 38 1.05 0.28 17.25
CA SER A 38 1.28 0.23 15.81
C SER A 38 2.75 0.48 15.45
N TYR A 39 3.42 1.43 16.13
CA TYR A 39 4.86 1.63 15.98
C TYR A 39 5.66 0.40 16.40
N ARG A 40 5.35 -0.19 17.56
CA ARG A 40 6.00 -1.42 18.03
C ARG A 40 5.89 -2.54 17.00
N ILE A 41 4.66 -2.81 16.51
CA ILE A 41 4.42 -3.83 15.48
C ILE A 41 5.29 -3.59 14.23
N PHE A 42 5.38 -2.35 13.77
CA PHE A 42 6.17 -2.02 12.60
C PHE A 42 7.67 -2.22 12.84
N TYR A 43 8.20 -1.75 13.96
CA TYR A 43 9.62 -1.88 14.30
C TYR A 43 10.02 -3.34 14.48
N ASP A 44 9.24 -4.11 15.24
CA ASP A 44 9.47 -5.54 15.42
C ASP A 44 9.43 -6.29 14.06
N ALA A 45 8.50 -5.93 13.18
CA ALA A 45 8.44 -6.52 11.84
C ALA A 45 9.69 -6.20 11.01
N VAL A 46 10.18 -4.97 11.04
CA VAL A 46 11.41 -4.56 10.34
C VAL A 46 12.63 -5.29 10.90
N ASP A 47 12.71 -5.44 12.22
CA ASP A 47 13.79 -6.18 12.88
C ASP A 47 13.76 -7.67 12.49
N ILE A 48 12.60 -8.32 12.48
CA ILE A 48 12.41 -9.70 11.98
C ILE A 48 12.86 -9.84 10.51
N VAL A 49 12.54 -8.86 9.67
CA VAL A 49 12.97 -8.86 8.25
C VAL A 49 14.49 -8.81 8.19
N GLN A 50 15.12 -7.92 8.94
CA GLN A 50 16.57 -7.77 8.98
C GLN A 50 17.27 -9.05 9.47
N GLU A 51 16.77 -9.69 10.53
CA GLU A 51 17.29 -10.96 11.03
C GLU A 51 17.21 -12.10 10.00
N LYS A 52 16.09 -12.18 9.25
CA LYS A 52 15.85 -13.26 8.28
C LYS A 52 16.52 -13.04 6.93
N THR A 53 16.72 -11.81 6.51
CA THR A 53 17.30 -11.49 5.19
C THR A 53 18.78 -11.13 5.25
N GLY A 54 19.28 -10.69 6.40
CA GLY A 54 20.63 -10.15 6.55
C GLY A 54 20.83 -8.75 5.93
N GLU A 55 19.77 -8.19 5.31
CA GLU A 55 19.76 -6.86 4.70
C GLU A 55 19.07 -5.86 5.63
N SER A 56 19.23 -4.56 5.36
CA SER A 56 18.48 -3.53 6.08
C SER A 56 16.97 -3.75 5.95
N GLY A 57 16.30 -4.01 7.07
CA GLY A 57 14.86 -4.25 7.08
C GLY A 57 14.04 -3.06 6.55
N LEU A 58 14.51 -1.82 6.79
CA LEU A 58 13.88 -0.61 6.26
C LEU A 58 13.99 -0.53 4.73
N GLU A 59 15.17 -0.80 4.16
CA GLU A 59 15.36 -0.81 2.71
C GLU A 59 14.54 -1.91 2.04
N THR A 60 14.48 -3.09 2.65
CA THR A 60 13.64 -4.20 2.19
C THR A 60 12.16 -3.80 2.20
N TRP A 61 11.70 -3.09 3.23
CA TRP A 61 10.33 -2.56 3.29
C TRP A 61 10.08 -1.51 2.19
N ARG A 62 11.01 -0.59 1.93
CA ARG A 62 10.90 0.38 0.83
C ARG A 62 10.80 -0.30 -0.53
N LYS A 63 11.65 -1.30 -0.77
CA LYS A 63 11.62 -2.12 -1.98
C LYS A 63 10.29 -2.84 -2.13
N ALA A 64 9.79 -3.47 -1.06
CA ALA A 64 8.49 -4.10 -1.03
C ALA A 64 7.36 -3.13 -1.37
N LEU A 65 7.35 -1.94 -0.76
CA LEU A 65 6.36 -0.90 -1.02
C LEU A 65 6.37 -0.47 -2.49
N ASN A 66 7.55 -0.24 -3.08
CA ASN A 66 7.71 0.10 -4.49
C ASN A 66 7.17 -1.00 -5.42
N ASN A 67 7.43 -2.27 -5.10
CA ASN A 67 6.94 -3.39 -5.89
C ASN A 67 5.40 -3.52 -5.88
N VAL A 68 4.75 -3.06 -4.81
CA VAL A 68 3.28 -3.11 -4.66
C VAL A 68 2.58 -1.89 -5.27
N MET A 69 3.27 -0.77 -5.50
CA MET A 69 2.66 0.44 -6.04
C MET A 69 2.06 0.22 -7.44
N PRO A 70 0.73 0.48 -7.64
CA PRO A 70 0.12 0.38 -8.96
C PRO A 70 0.35 1.64 -9.79
N ALA A 71 0.57 1.49 -11.10
CA ALA A 71 0.62 2.61 -12.04
C ALA A 71 -0.78 3.03 -12.51
N VAL A 72 -1.70 2.07 -12.64
CA VAL A 72 -3.06 2.27 -13.15
C VAL A 72 -4.08 1.64 -12.22
N GLU A 73 -5.27 2.21 -12.18
CA GLU A 73 -6.44 1.65 -11.49
C GLU A 73 -7.66 1.72 -12.42
N VAL A 74 -8.69 0.95 -12.10
CA VAL A 74 -9.95 0.96 -12.84
C VAL A 74 -11.00 1.69 -12.02
N LYS A 75 -11.68 2.67 -12.64
CA LYS A 75 -12.79 3.40 -12.04
C LYS A 75 -14.06 3.12 -12.78
N SER A 76 -15.14 2.83 -12.05
CA SER A 76 -16.46 2.69 -12.64
C SER A 76 -17.03 4.06 -13.01
N ARG A 77 -17.52 4.18 -14.26
CA ARG A 77 -18.24 5.36 -14.75
C ARG A 77 -19.54 4.98 -15.40
N ARG A 78 -20.57 5.77 -15.16
CA ARG A 78 -21.86 5.61 -15.80
C ARG A 78 -21.95 6.52 -17.03
N VAL A 79 -22.11 5.91 -18.20
CA VAL A 79 -22.27 6.63 -19.46
C VAL A 79 -23.50 6.05 -20.17
N GLY A 80 -24.48 6.91 -20.51
CA GLY A 80 -25.68 6.49 -21.22
C GLY A 80 -26.49 5.38 -20.54
N GLY A 81 -26.48 5.33 -19.18
CA GLY A 81 -27.18 4.28 -18.42
C GLY A 81 -26.39 3.01 -18.15
N ALA A 82 -25.28 2.76 -18.84
CA ALA A 82 -24.39 1.62 -18.62
C ALA A 82 -23.19 2.01 -17.74
N ASN A 83 -22.69 1.05 -16.94
CA ASN A 83 -21.51 1.22 -16.11
C ASN A 83 -20.28 0.66 -16.83
N PHE A 84 -19.32 1.53 -17.10
CA PHE A 84 -18.04 1.15 -17.71
C PHE A 84 -16.90 1.19 -16.69
N GLN A 85 -16.00 0.22 -16.80
CA GLN A 85 -14.76 0.19 -16.04
C GLN A 85 -13.68 0.92 -16.83
N VAL A 86 -13.35 2.14 -16.42
CA VAL A 86 -12.42 3.02 -17.14
C VAL A 86 -11.05 2.98 -16.49
N PRO A 87 -9.99 2.56 -17.22
CA PRO A 87 -8.62 2.61 -16.69
C PRO A 87 -8.15 4.06 -16.57
N THR A 88 -7.58 4.38 -15.40
CA THR A 88 -7.05 5.70 -15.09
C THR A 88 -5.68 5.60 -14.47
N GLU A 89 -4.79 6.53 -14.81
CA GLU A 89 -3.50 6.64 -14.16
C GLU A 89 -3.65 7.04 -12.68
N VAL A 90 -2.86 6.43 -11.80
CA VAL A 90 -2.90 6.70 -10.37
C VAL A 90 -1.92 7.81 -10.02
N ARG A 91 -2.38 8.85 -9.31
CA ARG A 91 -1.51 9.94 -8.82
C ARG A 91 -0.46 9.39 -7.83
N PRO A 92 0.76 9.97 -7.77
CA PRO A 92 1.85 9.46 -6.92
C PRO A 92 1.47 9.24 -5.45
N GLU A 93 0.79 10.21 -4.84
CA GLU A 93 0.34 10.09 -3.44
C GLU A 93 -0.65 8.92 -3.23
N ARG A 94 -1.51 8.67 -4.21
CA ARG A 94 -2.48 7.57 -4.16
C ARG A 94 -1.83 6.22 -4.41
N ARG A 95 -0.78 6.14 -5.26
CA ARG A 95 0.01 4.91 -5.46
C ARG A 95 0.55 4.40 -4.12
N ILE A 96 1.17 5.30 -3.35
CA ILE A 96 1.70 5.01 -2.03
C ILE A 96 0.59 4.55 -1.07
N ALA A 97 -0.53 5.29 -1.02
CA ALA A 97 -1.64 4.94 -0.14
C ALA A 97 -2.26 3.57 -0.47
N LEU A 98 -2.40 3.24 -1.75
CA LEU A 98 -2.89 1.92 -2.20
C LEU A 98 -1.92 0.81 -1.82
N ALA A 99 -0.61 1.00 -2.04
CA ALA A 99 0.41 0.02 -1.68
C ALA A 99 0.40 -0.27 -0.18
N MET A 100 0.37 0.77 0.66
CA MET A 100 0.27 0.61 2.12
C MET A 100 -0.99 -0.15 2.52
N LYS A 101 -2.15 0.25 1.98
CA LYS A 101 -3.44 -0.39 2.27
C LYS A 101 -3.45 -1.87 1.88
N TRP A 102 -2.92 -2.20 0.71
CA TRP A 102 -2.87 -3.59 0.24
C TRP A 102 -1.90 -4.43 1.08
N MET A 103 -0.69 -3.93 1.32
CA MET A 103 0.31 -4.63 2.14
C MET A 103 -0.24 -4.93 3.54
N ILE A 104 -0.83 -3.95 4.23
CA ILE A 104 -1.42 -4.12 5.55
C ILE A 104 -2.61 -5.09 5.50
N GLY A 105 -3.48 -4.94 4.49
CA GLY A 105 -4.67 -5.77 4.33
C GLY A 105 -4.34 -7.25 4.07
N PHE A 106 -3.32 -7.53 3.28
CA PHE A 106 -2.89 -8.90 3.00
C PHE A 106 -2.01 -9.47 4.13
N ALA A 107 -1.17 -8.65 4.78
CA ALA A 107 -0.48 -9.08 6.00
C ALA A 107 -1.46 -9.60 7.05
N ARG A 108 -2.56 -8.90 7.32
CA ARG A 108 -3.59 -9.33 8.27
C ARG A 108 -4.23 -10.68 7.95
N LYS A 109 -4.26 -11.08 6.68
CA LYS A 109 -4.85 -12.35 6.20
C LYS A 109 -3.88 -13.53 6.24
N ARG A 110 -2.61 -13.29 6.55
CA ARG A 110 -1.60 -14.35 6.66
C ARG A 110 -1.85 -15.24 7.88
N ASN A 111 -1.27 -16.44 7.87
CA ASN A 111 -1.52 -17.49 8.88
C ASN A 111 -0.54 -17.46 10.06
N GLU A 112 0.47 -16.59 10.07
CA GLU A 112 1.41 -16.44 11.19
C GLU A 112 0.66 -16.04 12.47
N LYS A 113 1.27 -16.26 13.64
CA LYS A 113 0.60 -16.05 14.93
C LYS A 113 0.44 -14.57 15.28
N THR A 114 1.51 -13.79 15.12
CA THR A 114 1.55 -12.39 15.52
C THR A 114 1.48 -11.44 14.33
N MET A 115 0.99 -10.21 14.54
CA MET A 115 0.92 -9.22 13.46
C MET A 115 2.30 -8.80 12.96
N GLN A 116 3.32 -8.80 13.84
CA GLN A 116 4.71 -8.53 13.47
C GLN A 116 5.22 -9.56 12.46
N GLU A 117 5.01 -10.85 12.74
CA GLU A 117 5.41 -11.95 11.84
C GLU A 117 4.65 -11.91 10.51
N LYS A 118 3.34 -11.65 10.57
CA LYS A 118 2.49 -11.47 9.38
C LYS A 118 2.99 -10.35 8.48
N LEU A 119 3.30 -9.20 9.08
CA LEU A 119 3.81 -8.05 8.35
C LEU A 119 5.21 -8.31 7.79
N ALA A 120 6.12 -8.89 8.58
CA ALA A 120 7.46 -9.27 8.13
C ALA A 120 7.39 -10.26 6.96
N GLY A 121 6.54 -11.27 7.04
CA GLY A 121 6.32 -12.24 5.97
C GLY A 121 5.84 -11.61 4.67
N GLU A 122 4.89 -10.66 4.75
CA GLU A 122 4.39 -9.95 3.56
C GLU A 122 5.44 -8.99 2.98
N ILE A 123 6.23 -8.30 3.82
CA ILE A 123 7.33 -7.44 3.37
C ILE A 123 8.38 -8.26 2.61
N MET A 124 8.82 -9.40 3.16
CA MET A 124 9.81 -10.25 2.50
C MET A 124 9.31 -10.81 1.17
N ALA A 125 8.06 -11.27 1.11
CA ALA A 125 7.46 -11.76 -0.14
C ALA A 125 7.35 -10.64 -1.17
N ALA A 126 6.83 -9.47 -0.79
CA ALA A 126 6.67 -8.33 -1.68
C ALA A 126 8.02 -7.75 -2.17
N ALA A 127 9.08 -7.78 -1.35
CA ALA A 127 10.43 -7.37 -1.76
C ALA A 127 11.01 -8.26 -2.86
N LYS A 128 10.64 -9.56 -2.88
CA LYS A 128 10.99 -10.51 -3.94
C LYS A 128 10.10 -10.41 -5.18
N GLY A 129 9.06 -9.57 -5.15
CA GLY A 129 8.07 -9.47 -6.22
C GLY A 129 6.96 -10.54 -6.14
N GLU A 130 6.84 -11.19 -5.00
CA GLU A 130 5.85 -12.24 -4.71
C GLU A 130 4.83 -11.76 -3.68
N GLY A 131 3.89 -12.62 -3.31
CA GLY A 131 2.93 -12.34 -2.26
C GLY A 131 1.61 -11.76 -2.76
N ALA A 132 0.63 -11.73 -1.85
CA ALA A 132 -0.75 -11.38 -2.19
C ALA A 132 -0.93 -9.88 -2.52
N SER A 133 -0.11 -9.01 -1.95
CA SER A 133 -0.12 -7.58 -2.24
C SER A 133 0.39 -7.28 -3.66
N VAL A 134 1.46 -7.96 -4.10
CA VAL A 134 1.98 -7.83 -5.48
C VAL A 134 0.97 -8.42 -6.47
N LYS A 135 0.41 -9.59 -6.18
CA LYS A 135 -0.65 -10.20 -7.00
C LYS A 135 -1.83 -9.25 -7.17
N LYS A 136 -2.24 -8.54 -6.11
CA LYS A 136 -3.31 -7.53 -6.20
C LYS A 136 -2.97 -6.39 -7.16
N LYS A 137 -1.72 -5.93 -7.20
CA LYS A 137 -1.26 -4.95 -8.20
C LYS A 137 -1.39 -5.51 -9.59
N GLU A 138 -0.89 -6.72 -9.83
CA GLU A 138 -0.95 -7.39 -11.14
C GLU A 138 -2.38 -7.59 -11.62
N ASP A 139 -3.28 -8.05 -10.75
CA ASP A 139 -4.70 -8.20 -11.07
C ASP A 139 -5.34 -6.85 -11.43
N THR A 140 -4.97 -5.78 -10.73
CA THR A 140 -5.45 -4.42 -11.03
C THR A 140 -4.96 -3.95 -12.40
N HIS A 141 -3.69 -4.20 -12.71
CA HIS A 141 -3.11 -3.88 -14.02
C HIS A 141 -3.74 -4.71 -15.14
N ARG A 142 -3.98 -6.00 -14.92
CA ARG A 142 -4.67 -6.89 -15.86
C ARG A 142 -6.11 -6.42 -16.14
N MET A 143 -6.84 -6.03 -15.10
CA MET A 143 -8.17 -5.42 -15.29
C MET A 143 -8.13 -4.13 -16.09
N ALA A 144 -7.13 -3.28 -15.85
CA ALA A 144 -6.94 -2.04 -16.60
C ALA A 144 -6.62 -2.30 -18.07
N GLU A 145 -5.79 -3.30 -18.36
CA GLU A 145 -5.46 -3.74 -19.73
C GLU A 145 -6.70 -4.28 -20.45
N ALA A 146 -7.46 -5.18 -19.81
CA ALA A 146 -8.68 -5.74 -20.36
C ALA A 146 -9.74 -4.66 -20.71
N ASN A 147 -9.77 -3.57 -19.97
CA ASN A 147 -10.70 -2.45 -20.17
C ASN A 147 -10.09 -1.28 -20.96
N LYS A 148 -8.94 -1.47 -21.60
CA LYS A 148 -8.22 -0.42 -22.34
C LYS A 148 -9.07 0.24 -23.45
N ALA A 149 -9.97 -0.51 -24.05
CA ALA A 149 -10.89 0.00 -25.08
C ALA A 149 -11.79 1.14 -24.56
N PHE A 150 -12.06 1.20 -23.25
CA PHE A 150 -12.88 2.23 -22.61
C PHE A 150 -12.08 3.45 -22.13
N SER A 151 -10.80 3.53 -22.43
CA SER A 151 -9.93 4.63 -21.99
C SER A 151 -10.36 6.01 -22.48
N HIS A 152 -11.07 6.09 -23.61
CA HIS A 152 -11.61 7.32 -24.17
C HIS A 152 -12.75 7.93 -23.32
N PHE A 153 -13.36 7.18 -22.39
CA PHE A 153 -14.31 7.72 -21.40
C PHE A 153 -13.61 8.38 -20.19
N ARG A 154 -12.32 8.60 -20.28
CA ARG A 154 -11.51 9.30 -19.27
C ARG A 154 -11.75 10.82 -19.36
N PHE A 155 -12.05 11.47 -18.24
CA PHE A 155 -12.12 12.92 -18.11
C PHE A 155 -11.19 13.38 -17.00
#